data_8fea002a378ba2331d430150ea9555ad
#
_entry.id   8fea002a378ba2331d430150ea9555ad
#
_cell.length_a   1.000
_cell.length_b   1.000
_cell.length_c   1.000
_cell.angle_alpha   90.00
_cell.angle_beta   90.00
_cell.angle_gamma   90.00
#
_symmetry.space_group_name_H-M   'P 1'
#
loop_
_entity.id
_entity.type
_entity.pdbx_description
1 polymer ?
#
loop_
_entity_poly.entity_id
_entity_poly.type
_entity_poly.pdbx_seq_one_letter_code
_entity_poly.pdbx_strand_id
1 'polypeptide(L)'
;MRLLRTDNQRFTVSNARGGQISIGSGSDDEFTPVELLLAAIAGCTAIDVDILTSRRAEPESFEAHARGDKIRDESGNHLTNLAVTFRVSFPEGAGGDAARALLPQAIRTSHERLCTVSRTVELGTPVVMRTEPSSD
;
A
#
# COMPACT_ATOMS: atom_id res chain seq x y z
N MET A 1 16.09 -1.45 -0.58
CA MET A 1 15.35 -2.53 -1.30
C MET A 1 16.25 -3.11 -2.38
N ARG A 2 16.33 -4.40 -2.49
CA ARG A 2 17.11 -5.10 -3.50
C ARG A 2 16.22 -6.03 -4.28
N LEU A 3 16.33 -6.02 -5.61
CA LEU A 3 15.63 -6.94 -6.50
C LEU A 3 16.66 -7.84 -7.19
N LEU A 4 16.43 -9.14 -7.13
CA LEU A 4 17.22 -10.15 -7.82
C LEU A 4 16.33 -10.89 -8.81
N ARG A 5 16.76 -10.96 -10.06
CA ARG A 5 16.09 -11.78 -11.07
C ARG A 5 16.28 -13.26 -10.72
N THR A 6 15.18 -13.98 -10.61
CA THR A 6 15.14 -15.41 -10.31
C THR A 6 14.77 -16.26 -11.54
N ASP A 7 13.95 -15.69 -12.43
CA ASP A 7 13.56 -16.31 -13.68
C ASP A 7 13.07 -15.24 -14.67
N ASN A 8 12.60 -15.64 -15.85
CA ASN A 8 12.03 -14.74 -16.84
C ASN A 8 10.83 -13.99 -16.25
N GLN A 9 10.91 -12.64 -16.23
CA GLN A 9 9.91 -11.74 -15.66
C GLN A 9 9.57 -12.02 -14.18
N ARG A 10 10.51 -12.63 -13.43
CA ARG A 10 10.37 -12.93 -12.01
C ARG A 10 11.54 -12.38 -11.21
N PHE A 11 11.22 -11.81 -10.07
CA PHE A 11 12.19 -11.22 -9.16
C PHE A 11 11.83 -11.54 -7.71
N THR A 12 12.86 -11.70 -6.89
CA THR A 12 12.70 -11.67 -5.43
C THR A 12 13.11 -10.29 -4.93
N VAL A 13 12.23 -9.68 -4.16
CA VAL A 13 12.47 -8.40 -3.49
C VAL A 13 12.84 -8.67 -2.04
N SER A 14 13.90 -8.05 -1.57
CA SER A 14 14.33 -8.16 -0.18
C SER A 14 14.52 -6.79 0.46
N ASN A 15 14.22 -6.70 1.75
CA ASN A 15 14.50 -5.53 2.57
C ASN A 15 15.72 -5.76 3.46
N ALA A 16 16.20 -4.70 4.12
CA ALA A 16 17.38 -4.77 5.00
C ALA A 16 17.18 -5.63 6.25
N ARG A 17 15.93 -5.94 6.62
CA ARG A 17 15.60 -6.76 7.80
C ARG A 17 15.46 -8.26 7.49
N GLY A 18 15.69 -8.66 6.23
CA GLY A 18 15.60 -10.06 5.79
C GLY A 18 14.20 -10.47 5.27
N GLY A 19 13.24 -9.58 5.22
CA GLY A 19 11.93 -9.85 4.61
C GLY A 19 12.06 -10.02 3.10
N GLN A 20 11.30 -10.98 2.53
CA GLN A 20 11.31 -11.27 1.10
C GLN A 20 9.90 -11.43 0.55
N ILE A 21 9.69 -10.98 -0.68
CA ILE A 21 8.50 -11.23 -1.47
C ILE A 21 8.90 -11.56 -2.90
N SER A 22 8.10 -12.39 -3.58
CA SER A 22 8.27 -12.67 -4.99
C SER A 22 7.33 -11.80 -5.81
N ILE A 23 7.81 -11.32 -6.95
CA ILE A 23 7.02 -10.54 -7.90
C ILE A 23 7.12 -11.13 -9.30
N GLY A 24 6.05 -11.02 -10.04
CA GLY A 24 5.90 -11.51 -11.40
C GLY A 24 5.19 -10.51 -12.31
N SER A 25 4.80 -10.97 -13.48
CA SER A 25 4.17 -10.14 -14.52
C SER A 25 2.65 -10.32 -14.63
N GLY A 26 2.05 -11.16 -13.77
CA GLY A 26 0.61 -11.45 -13.78
C GLY A 26 0.23 -12.72 -14.54
N SER A 27 1.20 -13.54 -14.94
CA SER A 27 0.97 -14.85 -15.59
C SER A 27 0.78 -16.01 -14.58
N ASP A 28 0.94 -15.73 -13.30
CA ASP A 28 0.81 -16.65 -12.18
C ASP A 28 0.20 -15.91 -10.97
N ASP A 29 0.23 -16.52 -9.80
CA ASP A 29 -0.32 -15.99 -8.55
C ASP A 29 0.63 -15.07 -7.74
N GLU A 30 1.84 -14.81 -8.26
CA GLU A 30 2.74 -13.84 -7.67
C GLU A 30 2.23 -12.40 -7.85
N PHE A 31 2.53 -11.53 -6.90
CA PHE A 31 2.15 -10.12 -6.99
C PHE A 31 2.83 -9.42 -8.17
N THR A 32 2.06 -8.62 -8.88
CA THR A 32 2.62 -7.69 -9.88
C THR A 32 3.08 -6.39 -9.19
N PRO A 33 3.98 -5.60 -9.81
CA PRO A 33 4.38 -4.30 -9.29
C PRO A 33 3.20 -3.33 -9.07
N VAL A 34 2.19 -3.35 -9.94
CA VAL A 34 0.98 -2.52 -9.80
C VAL A 34 0.15 -2.94 -8.59
N GLU A 35 -0.03 -4.24 -8.35
CA GLU A 35 -0.70 -4.75 -7.16
C GLU A 35 0.05 -4.38 -5.88
N LEU A 36 1.38 -4.40 -5.89
CA LEU A 36 2.19 -3.97 -4.76
C LEU A 36 2.06 -2.46 -4.50
N LEU A 37 1.93 -1.64 -5.52
CA LEU A 37 1.65 -0.21 -5.34
C LEU A 37 0.30 0.00 -4.67
N LEU A 38 -0.75 -0.69 -5.11
CA LEU A 38 -2.07 -0.64 -4.50
C LEU A 38 -2.04 -1.15 -3.05
N ALA A 39 -1.34 -2.25 -2.80
CA ALA A 39 -1.15 -2.79 -1.45
C ALA A 39 -0.40 -1.81 -0.55
N ALA A 40 0.61 -1.12 -1.06
CA ALA A 40 1.36 -0.12 -0.31
C ALA A 40 0.49 1.09 0.06
N ILE A 41 -0.34 1.58 -0.87
CA ILE A 41 -1.28 2.68 -0.62
C ILE A 41 -2.28 2.31 0.48
N ALA A 42 -2.92 1.14 0.36
CA ALA A 42 -3.88 0.67 1.37
C ALA A 42 -3.20 0.36 2.70
N GLY A 43 -2.08 -0.37 2.68
CA GLY A 43 -1.38 -0.83 3.87
C GLY A 43 -0.82 0.30 4.70
N CYS A 44 -0.30 1.34 4.09
CA CYS A 44 0.23 2.51 4.80
C CYS A 44 -0.88 3.19 5.63
N THR A 45 -2.02 3.47 5.02
CA THR A 45 -3.18 4.05 5.73
C THR A 45 -3.79 3.06 6.73
N ALA A 46 -3.87 1.77 6.40
CA ALA A 46 -4.40 0.76 7.30
C ALA A 46 -3.62 0.66 8.61
N ILE A 47 -2.28 0.70 8.54
CA ILE A 47 -1.41 0.70 9.73
C ILE A 47 -1.68 1.92 10.61
N ASP A 48 -1.77 3.11 10.04
CA ASP A 48 -2.05 4.33 10.78
C ASP A 48 -3.43 4.28 11.46
N VAL A 49 -4.44 3.84 10.73
CA VAL A 49 -5.81 3.72 11.23
C VAL A 49 -5.88 2.71 12.36
N ASP A 50 -5.23 1.56 12.21
CA ASP A 50 -5.15 0.54 13.26
C ASP A 50 -4.50 1.09 14.53
N ILE A 51 -3.35 1.75 14.41
CA ILE A 51 -2.67 2.39 15.56
C ILE A 51 -3.57 3.38 16.28
N LEU A 52 -4.31 4.21 15.54
CA LEU A 52 -5.15 5.26 16.14
C LEU A 52 -6.41 4.70 16.81
N THR A 53 -7.06 3.74 16.16
CA THR A 53 -8.33 3.18 16.66
C THR A 53 -8.13 2.14 17.76
N SER A 54 -7.08 1.33 17.70
CA SER A 54 -6.79 0.28 18.69
C SER A 54 -6.54 0.81 20.09
N ARG A 55 -6.18 2.10 20.20
CA ARG A 55 -6.09 2.78 21.51
C ARG A 55 -7.42 2.88 22.25
N ARG A 56 -8.53 2.71 21.55
CA ARG A 56 -9.90 2.72 22.10
C ARG A 56 -10.44 1.32 22.26
N ALA A 57 -10.33 0.50 21.22
CA ALA A 57 -10.68 -0.91 21.21
C ALA A 57 -9.98 -1.61 20.04
N GLU A 58 -9.56 -2.86 20.25
CA GLU A 58 -9.11 -3.73 19.16
C GLU A 58 -10.26 -4.02 18.20
N PRO A 59 -10.06 -3.94 16.89
CA PRO A 59 -11.10 -4.29 15.93
C PRO A 59 -11.40 -5.80 15.96
N GLU A 60 -12.66 -6.18 15.77
CA GLU A 60 -13.07 -7.57 15.53
C GLU A 60 -12.76 -8.02 14.11
N SER A 61 -12.84 -7.09 13.15
CA SER A 61 -12.41 -7.28 11.78
C SER A 61 -11.89 -5.98 11.19
N PHE A 62 -10.89 -6.09 10.35
CA PHE A 62 -10.29 -4.97 9.64
C PHE A 62 -9.97 -5.40 8.21
N GLU A 63 -10.62 -4.78 7.25
CA GLU A 63 -10.45 -5.06 5.84
C GLU A 63 -10.26 -3.75 5.06
N ALA A 64 -9.32 -3.73 4.14
CA ALA A 64 -9.09 -2.61 3.25
C ALA A 64 -8.98 -3.11 1.81
N HIS A 65 -9.70 -2.45 0.90
CA HIS A 65 -9.66 -2.72 -0.52
C HIS A 65 -9.09 -1.53 -1.26
N ALA A 66 -7.99 -1.74 -1.99
CA ALA A 66 -7.41 -0.76 -2.89
C ALA A 66 -7.78 -1.09 -4.34
N ARG A 67 -8.10 -0.07 -5.10
CA ARG A 67 -8.38 -0.19 -6.54
C ARG A 67 -7.83 0.97 -7.32
N GLY A 68 -7.60 0.75 -8.60
CA GLY A 68 -7.26 1.78 -9.57
C GLY A 68 -7.55 1.28 -10.97
N ASP A 69 -7.80 2.19 -11.89
CA ASP A 69 -8.04 1.90 -13.29
C ASP A 69 -6.73 2.07 -14.08
N LYS A 70 -6.30 1.02 -14.75
CA LYS A 70 -5.12 1.08 -15.62
C LYS A 70 -5.54 1.66 -16.98
N ILE A 71 -4.94 2.79 -17.32
CA ILE A 71 -5.16 3.44 -18.60
C ILE A 71 -3.85 3.62 -19.36
N ARG A 72 -3.99 3.91 -20.65
CA ARG A 72 -2.90 4.32 -21.52
C ARG A 72 -3.32 5.57 -22.27
N ASP A 73 -2.51 6.61 -22.17
CA ASP A 73 -2.70 7.88 -22.88
C ASP A 73 -1.35 8.47 -23.32
N GLU A 74 -1.31 9.74 -23.65
CA GLU A 74 -0.10 10.45 -24.06
C GLU A 74 1.01 10.42 -23.00
N SER A 75 0.65 10.31 -21.72
CA SER A 75 1.60 10.15 -20.59
C SER A 75 2.09 8.71 -20.40
N GLY A 76 1.58 7.76 -21.19
CA GLY A 76 1.90 6.33 -21.09
C GLY A 76 0.92 5.54 -20.24
N ASN A 77 1.34 4.35 -19.83
CA ASN A 77 0.55 3.49 -18.94
C ASN A 77 0.60 4.02 -17.50
N HIS A 78 -0.53 4.25 -16.89
CA HIS A 78 -0.62 4.66 -15.49
C HIS A 78 -1.96 4.29 -14.87
N LEU A 79 -2.09 4.48 -13.55
CA LEU A 79 -3.33 4.28 -12.83
C LEU A 79 -4.06 5.59 -12.61
N THR A 80 -5.37 5.54 -12.75
CA THR A 80 -6.31 6.61 -12.37
C THR A 80 -7.35 6.07 -11.41
N ASN A 81 -8.19 6.94 -10.84
CA ASN A 81 -9.28 6.58 -9.94
C ASN A 81 -8.81 5.71 -8.77
N LEU A 82 -7.63 6.02 -8.21
CA LEU A 82 -7.10 5.34 -7.03
C LEU A 82 -8.03 5.56 -5.85
N ALA A 83 -8.46 4.47 -5.23
CA ALA A 83 -9.34 4.51 -4.07
C ALA A 83 -9.00 3.38 -3.10
N VAL A 84 -9.12 3.67 -1.80
CA VAL A 84 -9.06 2.69 -0.72
C VAL A 84 -10.36 2.74 0.05
N THR A 85 -10.99 1.60 0.24
CA THR A 85 -12.22 1.45 1.03
C THR A 85 -11.92 0.60 2.25
N PHE A 86 -12.29 1.12 3.42
CA PHE A 86 -12.13 0.44 4.70
C PHE A 86 -13.47 -0.13 5.19
N ARG A 87 -13.41 -1.38 5.68
CA ARG A 87 -14.49 -2.02 6.41
C ARG A 87 -13.92 -2.51 7.73
N VAL A 88 -14.28 -1.82 8.81
CA VAL A 88 -13.75 -2.10 10.15
C VAL A 88 -14.92 -2.27 11.11
N SER A 89 -14.93 -3.38 11.86
CA SER A 89 -15.89 -3.60 12.95
C SER A 89 -15.17 -3.57 14.29
N PHE A 90 -15.87 -3.01 15.27
CA PHE A 90 -15.38 -2.92 16.65
C PHE A 90 -16.39 -3.59 17.59
N PRO A 91 -15.92 -4.09 18.74
CA PRO A 91 -16.81 -4.72 19.71
C PRO A 91 -17.86 -3.74 20.25
N GLU A 92 -18.93 -4.28 20.81
CA GLU A 92 -19.91 -3.49 21.55
C GLU A 92 -19.29 -2.88 22.82
N GLY A 93 -19.85 -1.76 23.26
CA GLY A 93 -19.45 -1.07 24.48
C GLY A 93 -18.72 0.24 24.22
N ALA A 94 -18.40 0.94 25.29
CA ALA A 94 -17.87 2.32 25.25
C ALA A 94 -16.57 2.43 24.43
N GLY A 95 -15.65 1.47 24.57
CA GLY A 95 -14.39 1.46 23.80
C GLY A 95 -14.60 1.27 22.30
N GLY A 96 -15.44 0.31 21.92
CA GLY A 96 -15.80 0.07 20.51
C GLY A 96 -16.55 1.23 19.90
N ASP A 97 -17.46 1.87 20.65
CA ASP A 97 -18.17 3.08 20.20
C ASP A 97 -17.22 4.24 19.97
N ALA A 98 -16.25 4.43 20.87
CA ALA A 98 -15.22 5.45 20.73
C ALA A 98 -14.30 5.19 19.53
N ALA A 99 -13.88 3.95 19.29
CA ALA A 99 -13.08 3.55 18.14
C ALA A 99 -13.85 3.79 16.83
N ARG A 100 -15.12 3.39 16.79
CA ARG A 100 -16.01 3.59 15.63
C ARG A 100 -16.21 5.06 15.30
N ALA A 101 -16.40 5.90 16.32
CA ALA A 101 -16.53 7.34 16.15
C ALA A 101 -15.23 7.99 15.66
N LEU A 102 -14.07 7.46 16.05
CA LEU A 102 -12.76 7.95 15.65
C LEU A 102 -12.38 7.56 14.21
N LEU A 103 -12.92 6.45 13.69
CA LEU A 103 -12.49 5.86 12.41
C LEU A 103 -12.46 6.86 11.24
N PRO A 104 -13.47 7.67 10.96
CA PRO A 104 -13.43 8.63 9.86
C PRO A 104 -12.29 9.66 10.00
N GLN A 105 -12.05 10.13 11.23
CA GLN A 105 -10.97 11.08 11.50
C GLN A 105 -9.60 10.42 11.37
N ALA A 106 -9.45 9.17 11.82
CA ALA A 106 -8.21 8.42 11.69
C ALA A 106 -7.82 8.23 10.21
N ILE A 107 -8.78 7.90 9.36
CA ILE A 107 -8.57 7.78 7.91
C ILE A 107 -8.12 9.13 7.31
N ARG A 108 -8.81 10.22 7.63
CA ARG A 108 -8.43 11.56 7.15
C ARG A 108 -7.05 11.97 7.61
N THR A 109 -6.73 11.76 8.88
CA THR A 109 -5.42 12.11 9.46
C THR A 109 -4.29 11.33 8.79
N SER A 110 -4.47 10.04 8.55
CA SER A 110 -3.50 9.25 7.81
C SER A 110 -3.31 9.79 6.39
N HIS A 111 -4.39 9.97 5.66
CA HIS A 111 -4.33 10.44 4.28
C HIS A 111 -3.68 11.83 4.14
N GLU A 112 -4.04 12.77 4.99
CA GLU A 112 -3.57 14.15 4.89
C GLU A 112 -2.16 14.38 5.44
N ARG A 113 -1.71 13.58 6.41
CA ARG A 113 -0.51 13.89 7.20
C ARG A 113 0.48 12.74 7.38
N LEU A 114 0.02 11.51 7.59
CA LEU A 114 0.87 10.41 8.06
C LEU A 114 1.33 9.49 6.94
N CYS A 115 0.46 9.19 5.97
CA CYS A 115 0.74 8.21 4.93
C CYS A 115 1.79 8.70 3.91
N THR A 116 3.03 8.28 4.09
CA THR A 116 4.13 8.59 3.17
C THR A 116 3.86 8.11 1.75
N VAL A 117 3.27 6.92 1.59
CA VAL A 117 3.00 6.32 0.27
C VAL A 117 2.00 7.15 -0.52
N SER A 118 0.83 7.43 0.04
CA SER A 118 -0.20 8.25 -0.64
C SER A 118 0.32 9.64 -0.96
N ARG A 119 1.03 10.26 -0.03
CA ARG A 119 1.63 11.59 -0.24
C ARG A 119 2.64 11.59 -1.38
N THR A 120 3.50 10.58 -1.46
CA THR A 120 4.49 10.43 -2.54
C THR A 120 3.80 10.27 -3.90
N VAL A 121 2.74 9.47 -3.98
CA VAL A 121 1.95 9.30 -5.20
C VAL A 121 1.27 10.61 -5.64
N GLU A 122 0.62 11.30 -4.71
CA GLU A 122 -0.11 12.54 -5.00
C GLU A 122 0.79 13.72 -5.38
N LEU A 123 1.99 13.80 -4.82
CA LEU A 123 2.98 14.83 -5.16
C LEU A 123 3.67 14.58 -6.50
N GLY A 124 3.54 13.39 -7.07
CA GLY A 124 4.13 13.05 -8.36
C GLY A 124 5.65 13.14 -8.37
N THR A 125 6.31 12.59 -7.35
CA THR A 125 7.77 12.63 -7.20
C THR A 125 8.46 11.92 -8.37
N PRO A 126 9.39 12.60 -9.08
CA PRO A 126 10.13 11.99 -10.18
C PRO A 126 10.99 10.81 -9.74
N VAL A 127 11.10 9.82 -10.63
CA VAL A 127 11.96 8.64 -10.43
C VAL A 127 13.13 8.71 -11.39
N VAL A 128 14.35 8.68 -10.85
CA VAL A 128 15.61 8.68 -11.63
C VAL A 128 16.06 7.24 -11.85
N MET A 129 16.28 6.86 -13.10
CA MET A 129 16.82 5.56 -13.50
C MET A 129 18.32 5.68 -13.79
N ARG A 130 19.13 4.73 -13.31
CA ARG A 130 20.57 4.69 -13.52
C ARG A 130 21.00 3.27 -13.84
N THR A 131 22.12 3.16 -14.58
CA THR A 131 22.84 1.90 -14.76
C THR A 131 24.23 2.03 -14.14
N GLU A 132 24.71 0.97 -13.53
CA GLU A 132 26.10 0.85 -13.10
C GLU A 132 26.83 -0.09 -14.05
N PRO A 133 28.11 0.19 -14.39
CA PRO A 133 28.92 -0.76 -15.16
C PRO A 133 29.01 -2.08 -14.43
N SER A 134 28.89 -3.20 -15.15
CA SER A 134 29.22 -4.51 -14.58
C SER A 134 30.70 -4.51 -14.18
N SER A 135 31.00 -4.84 -12.94
CA SER A 135 32.34 -5.18 -12.53
C SER A 135 32.69 -6.54 -13.15
N ASP A 136 33.48 -6.53 -14.21
CA ASP A 136 34.08 -7.73 -14.78
C ASP A 136 35.13 -8.31 -13.84
#